data_28c91250b9360e409e1d13402d51cdc5
#
_entry.id   28c91250b9360e409e1d13402d51cdc5
#
_cell.length_a   1.000
_cell.length_b   1.000
_cell.length_c   1.000
_cell.angle_alpha   90.00
_cell.angle_beta   90.00
_cell.angle_gamma   90.00
#
_symmetry.space_group_name_H-M   'P 1'
#
loop_
_entity.id
_entity.type
_entity.pdbx_description
1 polymer ?
#
loop_
_entity_poly.entity_id
_entity_poly.type
_entity_poly.pdbx_seq_one_letter_code
_entity_poly.pdbx_strand_id
1 'polypeptide(L)'
;MLPQDVHIEGRNLDILPEWREKIEAELARLQKHYHDPILHARVEVIGTAHHRLGAFEVHLVVNVPGDTITLMRQGDMVVPLLVEAFDALDHRLSQHSQVVQQQVKTHAEVAQHGRVARLFPDDDYGFIESDDGQEVYFHAHAVKKGKFSHLTPGTAVTFAQEPGDKGPQAIWVQPL
;
A
#
# COMPACT_ATOMS: atom_id res chain seq x y z
N MET A 1 9.38 -10.34 -14.10
CA MET A 1 8.79 -11.38 -13.22
C MET A 1 7.29 -11.21 -13.28
N LEU A 2 6.55 -12.26 -13.52
CA LEU A 2 5.08 -12.21 -13.53
C LEU A 2 4.54 -12.21 -12.10
N PRO A 3 3.31 -11.66 -11.87
CA PRO A 3 2.61 -11.82 -10.60
C PRO A 3 2.52 -13.30 -10.19
N GLN A 4 2.31 -13.56 -8.91
CA GLN A 4 2.30 -14.93 -8.37
C GLN A 4 1.17 -15.79 -8.95
N ASP A 5 0.04 -15.19 -9.27
CA ASP A 5 -1.11 -15.85 -9.86
C ASP A 5 -1.71 -14.99 -10.98
N VAL A 6 -1.67 -15.47 -12.21
CA VAL A 6 -2.18 -14.78 -13.39
C VAL A 6 -3.21 -15.64 -14.09
N HIS A 7 -4.41 -15.11 -14.24
CA HIS A 7 -5.50 -15.73 -14.96
C HIS A 7 -5.92 -14.90 -16.17
N ILE A 8 -5.81 -15.48 -17.36
CA ILE A 8 -6.16 -14.84 -18.64
C ILE A 8 -7.24 -15.70 -19.31
N GLU A 9 -8.40 -15.10 -19.52
CA GLU A 9 -9.51 -15.80 -20.19
C GLU A 9 -10.20 -14.95 -21.25
N GLY A 10 -10.79 -15.63 -22.26
CA GLY A 10 -11.63 -15.02 -23.27
C GLY A 10 -13.10 -15.39 -23.04
N ARG A 11 -14.00 -14.44 -23.24
CA ARG A 11 -15.44 -14.66 -23.21
C ARG A 11 -16.06 -14.29 -24.53
N ASN A 12 -16.80 -15.20 -25.14
CA ASN A 12 -17.35 -15.08 -26.50
C ASN A 12 -16.28 -14.95 -27.59
N LEU A 13 -15.04 -15.27 -27.27
CA LEU A 13 -13.90 -15.30 -28.19
C LEU A 13 -12.77 -16.15 -27.60
N ASP A 14 -11.82 -16.55 -28.42
CA ASP A 14 -10.60 -17.22 -27.99
C ASP A 14 -9.47 -16.22 -27.84
N ILE A 15 -8.65 -16.39 -26.79
CA ILE A 15 -7.45 -15.56 -26.60
C ILE A 15 -6.37 -15.96 -27.61
N LEU A 16 -6.01 -15.03 -28.49
CA LEU A 16 -4.92 -15.23 -29.42
C LEU A 16 -3.57 -15.27 -28.69
N PRO A 17 -2.59 -16.05 -29.19
CA PRO A 17 -1.26 -16.11 -28.58
C PRO A 17 -0.59 -14.73 -28.44
N GLU A 18 -0.71 -13.87 -29.44
CA GLU A 18 -0.19 -12.49 -29.43
C GLU A 18 -0.81 -11.61 -28.33
N TRP A 19 -2.10 -11.81 -28.03
CA TRP A 19 -2.76 -11.08 -26.93
C TRP A 19 -2.27 -11.56 -25.56
N ARG A 20 -2.10 -12.88 -25.42
CA ARG A 20 -1.55 -13.47 -24.20
C ARG A 20 -0.13 -12.95 -23.94
N GLU A 21 0.74 -12.99 -24.94
CA GLU A 21 2.09 -12.45 -24.82
C GLU A 21 2.10 -10.97 -24.46
N LYS A 22 1.21 -10.17 -25.05
CA LYS A 22 1.07 -8.76 -24.73
C LYS A 22 0.62 -8.53 -23.29
N ILE A 23 -0.37 -9.28 -22.83
CA ILE A 23 -0.88 -9.21 -21.44
C ILE A 23 0.23 -9.59 -20.45
N GLU A 24 0.93 -10.67 -20.69
CA GLU A 24 2.03 -11.13 -19.82
C GLU A 24 3.18 -10.12 -19.79
N ALA A 25 3.53 -9.51 -20.92
CA ALA A 25 4.55 -8.46 -21.00
C ALA A 25 4.14 -7.20 -20.21
N GLU A 26 2.89 -6.77 -20.31
CA GLU A 26 2.38 -5.62 -19.56
C GLU A 26 2.32 -5.90 -18.06
N LEU A 27 1.89 -7.08 -17.65
CA LEU A 27 1.91 -7.49 -16.23
C LEU A 27 3.32 -7.54 -15.65
N ALA A 28 4.28 -8.06 -16.41
CA ALA A 28 5.69 -8.07 -16.03
C ALA A 28 6.27 -6.64 -15.91
N ARG A 29 5.87 -5.74 -16.81
CA ARG A 29 6.24 -4.32 -16.74
C ARG A 29 5.70 -3.67 -15.47
N LEU A 30 4.43 -3.86 -15.16
CA LEU A 30 3.78 -3.32 -13.98
C LEU A 30 4.45 -3.83 -12.69
N GLN A 31 4.71 -5.13 -12.59
CA GLN A 31 5.38 -5.70 -11.42
C GLN A 31 6.79 -5.16 -11.22
N LYS A 32 7.47 -4.78 -12.30
CA LYS A 32 8.80 -4.15 -12.22
C LYS A 32 8.75 -2.70 -11.73
N HIS A 33 7.71 -1.95 -12.10
CA HIS A 33 7.54 -0.55 -11.71
C HIS A 33 6.85 -0.39 -10.35
N TYR A 34 5.94 -1.29 -10.01
CA TYR A 34 5.20 -1.26 -8.76
C TYR A 34 5.99 -1.97 -7.66
N HIS A 35 6.24 -1.27 -6.56
CA HIS A 35 7.11 -1.75 -5.48
C HIS A 35 6.49 -2.91 -4.69
N ASP A 36 5.17 -2.87 -4.47
CA ASP A 36 4.45 -3.91 -3.75
C ASP A 36 4.14 -5.11 -4.66
N PRO A 37 4.04 -6.33 -4.11
CA PRO A 37 3.74 -7.50 -4.93
C PRO A 37 2.30 -7.44 -5.46
N ILE A 38 2.11 -7.69 -6.74
CA ILE A 38 0.81 -8.02 -7.29
C ILE A 38 0.51 -9.47 -6.94
N LEU A 39 -0.48 -9.69 -6.07
CA LEU A 39 -0.81 -11.01 -5.53
C LEU A 39 -1.55 -11.87 -6.54
N HIS A 40 -2.52 -11.28 -7.22
CA HIS A 40 -3.34 -11.92 -8.23
C HIS A 40 -3.68 -10.93 -9.34
N ALA A 41 -3.68 -11.40 -10.58
CA ALA A 41 -4.11 -10.62 -11.73
C ALA A 41 -5.05 -11.46 -12.61
N ARG A 42 -6.25 -10.96 -12.84
CA ARG A 42 -7.19 -11.55 -13.78
C ARG A 42 -7.43 -10.60 -14.94
N VAL A 43 -7.26 -11.11 -16.15
CA VAL A 43 -7.49 -10.39 -17.40
C VAL A 43 -8.54 -11.14 -18.20
N GLU A 44 -9.65 -10.51 -18.46
CA GLU A 44 -10.74 -11.05 -19.24
C GLU A 44 -10.94 -10.21 -20.48
N VAL A 45 -10.89 -10.83 -21.64
CA VAL A 45 -11.19 -10.19 -22.95
C VAL A 45 -12.53 -10.71 -23.42
N ILE A 46 -13.48 -9.81 -23.63
CA ILE A 46 -14.87 -10.14 -23.98
C ILE A 46 -15.18 -9.64 -25.38
N GLY A 47 -15.68 -10.53 -26.23
CA GLY A 47 -16.30 -10.16 -27.50
C GLY A 47 -17.73 -9.69 -27.28
N THR A 48 -18.03 -8.44 -27.65
CA THR A 48 -19.39 -7.89 -27.53
C THR A 48 -20.14 -7.97 -28.87
N ALA A 49 -21.45 -8.09 -28.83
CA ALA A 49 -22.30 -8.06 -30.02
C ALA A 49 -22.61 -6.62 -30.49
N HIS A 50 -22.12 -5.60 -29.79
CA HIS A 50 -22.47 -4.21 -30.06
C HIS A 50 -21.40 -3.49 -30.90
N HIS A 51 -21.58 -3.52 -32.22
CA HIS A 51 -20.69 -2.85 -33.18
C HIS A 51 -20.64 -1.30 -33.05
N ARG A 52 -21.49 -0.69 -32.25
CA ARG A 52 -21.58 0.78 -32.08
C ARG A 52 -20.86 1.33 -30.85
N LEU A 53 -20.56 0.47 -29.86
CA LEU A 53 -19.96 0.87 -28.58
C LEU A 53 -18.60 0.21 -28.32
N GLY A 54 -18.02 -0.42 -29.33
CA GLY A 54 -16.81 -1.20 -29.23
C GLY A 54 -17.09 -2.70 -29.35
N ALA A 55 -16.31 -3.37 -30.20
CA ALA A 55 -16.45 -4.81 -30.45
C ALA A 55 -15.89 -5.67 -29.33
N PHE A 56 -15.06 -5.09 -28.46
CA PHE A 56 -14.36 -5.78 -27.39
C PHE A 56 -14.41 -5.01 -26.06
N GLU A 57 -14.43 -5.76 -24.97
CA GLU A 57 -14.21 -5.27 -23.62
C GLU A 57 -13.00 -5.94 -23.00
N VAL A 58 -12.25 -5.21 -22.18
CA VAL A 58 -11.18 -5.74 -21.34
C VAL A 58 -11.51 -5.44 -19.89
N HIS A 59 -11.59 -6.49 -19.08
CA HIS A 59 -11.75 -6.40 -17.64
C HIS A 59 -10.42 -6.79 -16.98
N LEU A 60 -9.89 -5.92 -16.16
CA LEU A 60 -8.70 -6.14 -15.34
C LEU A 60 -9.09 -6.14 -13.87
N VAL A 61 -8.72 -7.19 -13.17
CA VAL A 61 -8.84 -7.28 -11.71
C VAL A 61 -7.47 -7.60 -11.16
N VAL A 62 -6.93 -6.72 -10.32
CA VAL A 62 -5.61 -6.87 -9.74
C VAL A 62 -5.71 -6.72 -8.24
N ASN A 63 -5.26 -7.75 -7.51
CA ASN A 63 -5.17 -7.75 -6.07
C ASN A 63 -3.77 -7.34 -5.63
N VAL A 64 -3.71 -6.31 -4.82
CA VAL A 64 -2.50 -5.82 -4.16
C VAL A 64 -2.69 -5.87 -2.64
N PRO A 65 -1.64 -5.78 -1.83
CA PRO A 65 -1.80 -5.76 -0.38
C PRO A 65 -2.76 -4.64 0.08
N GLY A 66 -3.85 -5.04 0.70
CA GLY A 66 -4.85 -4.13 1.25
C GLY A 66 -5.92 -3.59 0.29
N ASP A 67 -5.83 -3.88 -1.02
CA ASP A 67 -6.81 -3.36 -2.00
C ASP A 67 -6.99 -4.28 -3.21
N THR A 68 -8.11 -4.10 -3.91
CA THR A 68 -8.42 -4.74 -5.19
C THR A 68 -8.76 -3.68 -6.22
N ILE A 69 -7.96 -3.57 -7.26
CA ILE A 69 -8.15 -2.61 -8.35
C ILE A 69 -8.88 -3.30 -9.49
N THR A 70 -10.02 -2.76 -9.86
CA THR A 70 -10.82 -3.23 -11.00
C THR A 70 -10.91 -2.15 -12.07
N LEU A 71 -10.65 -2.53 -13.31
CA LEU A 71 -10.75 -1.66 -14.48
C LEU A 71 -11.52 -2.35 -15.59
N MET A 72 -12.29 -1.55 -16.33
CA MET A 72 -13.00 -1.98 -17.54
C MET A 72 -12.77 -0.96 -18.64
N ARG A 73 -12.47 -1.45 -19.85
CA ARG A 73 -12.32 -0.63 -21.06
C ARG A 73 -13.02 -1.29 -22.23
N GLN A 74 -13.53 -0.47 -23.14
CA GLN A 74 -14.18 -0.90 -24.39
C GLN A 74 -13.48 -0.28 -25.58
N GLY A 75 -13.40 -1.01 -26.68
CA GLY A 75 -12.79 -0.53 -27.92
C GLY A 75 -13.00 -1.48 -29.08
N ASP A 76 -12.59 -1.05 -30.27
CA ASP A 76 -12.79 -1.78 -31.51
C ASP A 76 -11.63 -2.73 -31.85
N MET A 77 -10.50 -2.58 -31.18
CA MET A 77 -9.29 -3.37 -31.40
C MET A 77 -8.68 -3.81 -30.08
N VAL A 78 -8.37 -5.10 -29.94
CA VAL A 78 -7.92 -5.70 -28.66
C VAL A 78 -6.54 -5.16 -28.24
N VAL A 79 -5.56 -5.10 -29.12
CA VAL A 79 -4.19 -4.70 -28.75
C VAL A 79 -4.11 -3.25 -28.26
N PRO A 80 -4.64 -2.23 -28.95
CA PRO A 80 -4.71 -0.87 -28.43
C PRO A 80 -5.52 -0.77 -27.13
N LEU A 81 -6.60 -1.54 -27.02
CA LEU A 81 -7.45 -1.58 -25.84
C LEU A 81 -6.71 -2.13 -24.61
N LEU A 82 -5.88 -3.17 -24.81
CA LEU A 82 -5.01 -3.71 -23.76
C LEU A 82 -4.00 -2.66 -23.28
N VAL A 83 -3.34 -1.95 -24.20
CA VAL A 83 -2.39 -0.89 -23.85
C VAL A 83 -3.08 0.20 -23.02
N GLU A 84 -4.23 0.68 -23.45
CA GLU A 84 -5.00 1.70 -22.71
C GLU A 84 -5.43 1.20 -21.32
N ALA A 85 -5.89 -0.04 -21.22
CA ALA A 85 -6.31 -0.63 -19.94
C ALA A 85 -5.13 -0.78 -18.98
N PHE A 86 -3.97 -1.24 -19.46
CA PHE A 86 -2.78 -1.38 -18.62
C PHE A 86 -2.15 -0.04 -18.23
N ASP A 87 -2.19 0.98 -19.08
CA ASP A 87 -1.74 2.33 -18.73
C ASP A 87 -2.64 2.95 -17.64
N ALA A 88 -3.95 2.75 -17.73
CA ALA A 88 -4.87 3.18 -16.68
C ALA A 88 -4.66 2.41 -15.36
N LEU A 89 -4.32 1.13 -15.43
CA LEU A 89 -3.97 0.30 -14.27
C LEU A 89 -2.67 0.80 -13.62
N ASP A 90 -1.64 1.08 -14.40
CA ASP A 90 -0.37 1.62 -13.92
C ASP A 90 -0.58 2.94 -13.16
N HIS A 91 -1.41 3.82 -13.70
CA HIS A 91 -1.76 5.08 -13.04
C HIS A 91 -2.47 4.85 -11.70
N ARG A 92 -3.44 3.93 -11.64
CA ARG A 92 -4.14 3.59 -10.39
C ARG A 92 -3.24 2.93 -9.34
N LEU A 93 -2.34 2.04 -9.76
CA LEU A 93 -1.36 1.43 -8.87
C LEU A 93 -0.41 2.48 -8.29
N SER A 94 0.03 3.43 -9.12
CA SER A 94 0.88 4.54 -8.67
C SER A 94 0.17 5.44 -7.67
N GLN A 95 -1.10 5.76 -7.88
CA GLN A 95 -1.92 6.52 -6.92
C GLN A 95 -2.10 5.75 -5.61
N HIS A 96 -2.39 4.45 -5.66
CA HIS A 96 -2.51 3.61 -4.47
C HIS A 96 -1.22 3.61 -3.65
N SER A 97 -0.09 3.41 -4.30
CA SER A 97 1.22 3.46 -3.65
C SER A 97 1.50 4.81 -2.97
N GLN A 98 1.15 5.92 -3.61
CA GLN A 98 1.29 7.26 -3.03
C GLN A 98 0.41 7.45 -1.80
N VAL A 99 -0.85 6.99 -1.84
CA VAL A 99 -1.77 7.08 -0.70
C VAL A 99 -1.26 6.27 0.48
N VAL A 100 -0.82 5.03 0.24
CA VAL A 100 -0.24 4.17 1.29
C VAL A 100 1.02 4.80 1.87
N GLN A 101 1.93 5.31 1.04
CA GLN A 101 3.14 6.00 1.51
C GLN A 101 2.82 7.29 2.27
N GLN A 102 1.81 8.05 1.85
CA GLN A 102 1.39 9.25 2.59
C GLN A 102 0.74 8.89 3.93
N GLN A 103 -0.07 7.83 3.99
CA GLN A 103 -0.62 7.36 5.27
C GLN A 103 0.47 6.88 6.22
N VAL A 104 1.47 6.16 5.73
CA VAL A 104 2.64 5.77 6.53
C VAL A 104 3.45 7.00 6.98
N LYS A 105 3.64 7.99 6.11
CA LYS A 105 4.33 9.23 6.46
C LYS A 105 3.54 10.11 7.44
N THR A 106 2.22 10.22 7.28
CA THR A 106 1.38 11.00 8.19
C THR A 106 1.29 10.38 9.58
N HIS A 107 1.34 9.06 9.69
CA HIS A 107 1.45 8.42 11.01
C HIS A 107 2.84 8.50 11.62
N ALA A 108 3.89 8.61 10.80
CA ALA A 108 5.28 8.70 11.27
C ALA A 108 5.78 10.13 11.53
N GLU A 109 5.15 11.15 10.97
CA GLU A 109 5.64 12.54 11.02
C GLU A 109 4.78 13.52 11.84
N VAL A 110 3.60 13.15 12.28
CA VAL A 110 2.83 13.99 13.21
C VAL A 110 3.45 13.83 14.59
N ALA A 111 4.35 14.75 14.94
CA ALA A 111 4.87 14.85 16.28
C ALA A 111 3.72 15.15 17.25
N GLN A 112 3.47 14.24 18.15
CA GLN A 112 2.50 14.39 19.23
C GLN A 112 3.22 14.83 20.51
N HIS A 113 2.48 15.46 21.38
CA HIS A 113 2.97 15.85 22.70
C HIS A 113 2.39 14.93 23.77
N GLY A 114 3.17 14.69 24.80
CA GLY A 114 2.74 13.88 25.92
C GLY A 114 3.74 13.94 27.08
N ARG A 115 3.51 13.12 28.07
CA ARG A 115 4.37 13.00 29.24
C ARG A 115 4.73 11.55 29.49
N VAL A 116 5.93 11.31 30.00
CA VAL A 116 6.30 9.98 30.46
C VAL A 116 5.42 9.60 31.65
N ALA A 117 4.61 8.55 31.48
CA ALA A 117 3.73 8.03 32.53
C ALA A 117 4.45 7.04 33.44
N ARG A 118 5.16 6.09 32.83
CA ARG A 118 5.91 5.03 33.52
C ARG A 118 7.21 4.72 32.81
N LEU A 119 8.22 4.35 33.60
CA LEU A 119 9.53 3.92 33.11
C LEU A 119 9.92 2.61 33.79
N PHE A 120 10.49 1.71 33.00
CA PHE A 120 11.05 0.44 33.44
C PHE A 120 12.52 0.38 33.01
N PRO A 121 13.43 1.00 33.82
CA PRO A 121 14.84 1.10 33.44
C PRO A 121 15.56 -0.24 33.31
N ASP A 122 15.11 -1.24 34.06
CA ASP A 122 15.69 -2.58 34.06
C ASP A 122 15.36 -3.37 32.78
N ASP A 123 14.28 -2.99 32.10
CA ASP A 123 13.77 -3.65 30.89
C ASP A 123 13.89 -2.74 29.63
N ASP A 124 14.50 -1.55 29.75
CA ASP A 124 14.74 -0.58 28.69
C ASP A 124 13.49 -0.12 27.91
N TYR A 125 12.35 0.01 28.59
CA TYR A 125 11.13 0.53 27.99
C TYR A 125 10.32 1.44 28.93
N GLY A 126 9.30 2.09 28.38
CA GLY A 126 8.38 2.92 29.14
C GLY A 126 7.07 3.18 28.41
N PHE A 127 6.20 3.94 29.05
CA PHE A 127 4.93 4.39 28.51
C PHE A 127 4.83 5.91 28.56
N ILE A 128 4.30 6.49 27.51
CA ILE A 128 3.99 7.92 27.38
C ILE A 128 2.48 8.05 27.43
N GLU A 129 1.99 8.97 28.23
CA GLU A 129 0.61 9.44 28.19
C GLU A 129 0.53 10.61 27.23
N SER A 130 -0.18 10.42 26.13
CA SER A 130 -0.47 11.44 25.13
C SER A 130 -1.46 12.48 25.67
N ASP A 131 -1.52 13.67 25.07
CA ASP A 131 -2.45 14.74 25.50
C ASP A 131 -3.93 14.35 25.39
N ASP A 132 -4.25 13.35 24.59
CA ASP A 132 -5.58 12.74 24.45
C ASP A 132 -5.85 11.59 25.43
N GLY A 133 -4.92 11.31 26.36
CA GLY A 133 -5.05 10.31 27.42
C GLY A 133 -4.74 8.88 26.99
N GLN A 134 -4.14 8.68 25.82
CA GLN A 134 -3.75 7.36 25.34
C GLN A 134 -2.34 6.98 25.83
N GLU A 135 -2.18 5.75 26.33
CA GLU A 135 -0.85 5.21 26.66
C GLU A 135 -0.15 4.68 25.39
N VAL A 136 1.07 5.15 25.15
CA VAL A 136 1.92 4.78 24.02
C VAL A 136 3.18 4.11 24.53
N TYR A 137 3.44 2.88 24.09
CA TYR A 137 4.67 2.14 24.41
C TYR A 137 5.87 2.75 23.71
N PHE A 138 7.02 2.84 24.38
CA PHE A 138 8.30 3.17 23.74
C PHE A 138 9.45 2.38 24.34
N HIS A 139 10.44 2.07 23.50
CA HIS A 139 11.68 1.42 23.90
C HIS A 139 12.79 2.46 24.05
N ALA A 140 13.82 2.17 24.84
CA ALA A 140 14.97 3.06 25.06
C ALA A 140 15.66 3.47 23.76
N HIS A 141 15.67 2.60 22.75
CA HIS A 141 16.24 2.90 21.42
C HIS A 141 15.43 3.94 20.62
N ALA A 142 14.18 4.18 20.97
CA ALA A 142 13.35 5.21 20.33
C ALA A 142 13.70 6.63 20.81
N VAL A 143 14.44 6.78 21.91
CA VAL A 143 14.79 8.09 22.48
C VAL A 143 15.84 8.79 21.62
N LYS A 144 15.47 9.93 21.04
CA LYS A 144 16.34 10.82 20.25
C LYS A 144 16.71 12.04 21.07
N LYS A 145 17.92 12.57 20.87
CA LYS A 145 18.45 13.79 21.55
C LYS A 145 18.40 13.74 23.07
N GLY A 146 18.53 12.55 23.66
CA GLY A 146 18.56 12.36 25.10
C GLY A 146 18.98 10.95 25.45
N LYS A 147 19.15 10.67 26.74
CA LYS A 147 19.38 9.31 27.24
C LYS A 147 18.13 8.84 27.95
N PHE A 148 17.75 7.60 27.72
CA PHE A 148 16.63 6.97 28.42
C PHE A 148 16.78 7.08 29.95
N SER A 149 18.01 6.97 30.46
CA SER A 149 18.33 7.11 31.89
C SER A 149 18.07 8.49 32.49
N HIS A 150 17.86 9.52 31.67
CA HIS A 150 17.54 10.87 32.10
C HIS A 150 16.05 11.18 32.11
N LEU A 151 15.24 10.28 31.55
CA LEU A 151 13.80 10.41 31.58
C LEU A 151 13.28 10.06 32.98
N THR A 152 12.30 10.82 33.44
CA THR A 152 11.58 10.58 34.68
C THR A 152 10.08 10.63 34.43
N PRO A 153 9.27 9.92 35.21
CA PRO A 153 7.82 10.07 35.14
C PRO A 153 7.41 11.55 35.26
N GLY A 154 6.58 12.04 34.35
CA GLY A 154 6.18 13.43 34.25
C GLY A 154 7.03 14.29 33.29
N THR A 155 8.12 13.77 32.73
CA THR A 155 8.91 14.47 31.71
C THR A 155 8.07 14.71 30.46
N ALA A 156 7.98 15.98 30.01
CA ALA A 156 7.32 16.34 28.77
C ALA A 156 8.17 15.85 27.59
N VAL A 157 7.52 15.20 26.64
CA VAL A 157 8.16 14.63 25.44
C VAL A 157 7.35 14.93 24.19
N THR A 158 8.04 14.99 23.08
CA THR A 158 7.46 14.94 21.73
C THR A 158 7.77 13.57 21.16
N PHE A 159 6.82 12.95 20.50
CA PHE A 159 6.99 11.61 19.95
C PHE A 159 6.16 11.43 18.67
N ALA A 160 6.50 10.44 17.88
CA ALA A 160 5.65 9.94 16.81
C ALA A 160 5.31 8.48 17.09
N GLN A 161 4.08 8.09 16.79
CA GLN A 161 3.58 6.74 17.06
C GLN A 161 3.15 6.01 15.79
N GLU A 162 3.17 4.70 15.86
CA GLU A 162 2.60 3.79 14.86
C GLU A 162 1.76 2.71 15.56
N PRO A 163 0.80 2.10 14.86
CA PRO A 163 0.09 0.93 15.39
C PRO A 163 1.06 -0.24 15.58
N GLY A 164 1.16 -0.76 16.80
CA GLY A 164 1.93 -1.96 17.11
C GLY A 164 1.01 -3.14 17.45
N ASP A 165 1.58 -4.34 17.57
CA ASP A 165 0.84 -5.59 17.84
C ASP A 165 0.07 -5.57 19.19
N LYS A 166 0.54 -4.81 20.15
CA LYS A 166 -0.04 -4.70 21.50
C LYS A 166 -0.62 -3.32 21.82
N GLY A 167 -0.78 -2.48 20.82
CA GLY A 167 -1.24 -1.10 20.94
C GLY A 167 -0.28 -0.09 20.30
N PRO A 168 -0.53 1.22 20.41
CA PRO A 168 0.30 2.23 19.80
C PRO A 168 1.73 2.19 20.36
N GLN A 169 2.71 2.28 19.49
CA GLN A 169 4.13 2.25 19.79
C GLN A 169 4.82 3.51 19.26
N ALA A 170 5.66 4.13 20.07
CA ALA A 170 6.45 5.29 19.64
C ALA A 170 7.63 4.85 18.77
N ILE A 171 7.73 5.44 17.58
CA ILE A 171 8.84 5.25 16.63
C ILE A 171 10.07 6.04 17.10
N TRP A 172 9.83 7.21 17.63
CA TRP A 172 10.86 8.04 18.27
C TRP A 172 10.24 8.88 19.39
N VAL A 173 11.07 9.23 20.37
CA VAL A 173 10.73 10.06 21.53
C VAL A 173 11.83 11.08 21.74
N GLN A 174 11.47 12.33 21.92
CA GLN A 174 12.40 13.42 22.20
C GLN A 174 11.93 14.18 23.45
N PRO A 175 12.74 14.26 24.52
CA PRO A 175 12.47 15.12 25.66
C PRO A 175 12.46 16.60 25.23
N LEU A 176 11.55 17.37 25.80
CA LEU A 176 11.48 18.83 25.61
C LEU A 176 12.45 19.58 26.53
#